data_09c3427ba32e750cb8ea39dd948382f3
#
_entry.id   09c3427ba32e750cb8ea39dd948382f3
#
_cell.length_a   1.000
_cell.length_b   1.000
_cell.length_c   1.000
_cell.angle_alpha   90.00
_cell.angle_beta   90.00
_cell.angle_gamma   90.00
#
_symmetry.space_group_name_H-M   'P 1'
#
loop_
_entity.id
_entity.type
_entity.pdbx_description
1 polymer ?
#
loop_
_entity_poly.entity_id
_entity_poly.type
_entity_poly.pdbx_seq_one_letter_code
_entity_poly.pdbx_strand_id
1 'polypeptide(L)'
;YPVQDPERYGVVEVDGSGKVVSIEEKPTNPRSNLAIPGLYVYDNSVVEIAAALAPGRRGELEITDVHRVYHERNALNVVHLGRGIAWLDTGTPESLLDASTFIHAIEKRQGLKIGCLEEVALHQGFLTPDAYRASVAALPASPYRTYCESLLHHV
;
A
#
# COMPACT_ATOMS: atom_id res chain seq x y z
N TYR A 1 -1.47 4.05 9.44
CA TYR A 1 -1.99 2.82 10.05
C TYR A 1 -1.46 2.63 11.46
N PRO A 2 -2.31 2.40 12.49
CA PRO A 2 -1.83 2.19 13.85
C PRO A 2 -1.17 0.80 14.00
N VAL A 3 0.04 0.76 14.53
CA VAL A 3 0.84 -0.45 14.75
C VAL A 3 1.28 -0.58 16.21
N GLN A 4 1.78 -1.77 16.58
CA GLN A 4 2.30 -2.04 17.93
C GLN A 4 3.82 -1.76 18.03
N ASP A 5 4.52 -1.76 16.89
CA ASP A 5 5.97 -1.68 16.74
C ASP A 5 6.38 -0.53 15.80
N PRO A 6 5.96 0.74 16.11
CA PRO A 6 6.15 1.87 15.20
C PRO A 6 7.62 2.19 14.90
N GLU A 7 8.56 1.81 15.76
CA GLU A 7 9.99 2.01 15.56
C GLU A 7 10.57 1.30 14.33
N ARG A 8 9.82 0.38 13.74
CA ARG A 8 10.21 -0.34 12.52
C ARG A 8 9.94 0.43 11.23
N TYR A 9 9.13 1.46 11.28
CA TYR A 9 8.52 2.11 10.11
C TYR A 9 8.78 3.62 10.11
N GLY A 10 8.46 4.26 8.99
CA GLY A 10 8.21 5.69 8.98
C GLY A 10 6.99 6.00 9.85
N VAL A 11 7.09 6.96 10.74
CA VAL A 11 6.04 7.33 11.70
C VAL A 11 5.59 8.76 11.46
N VAL A 12 4.29 8.98 11.46
CA VAL A 12 3.70 10.32 11.41
C VAL A 12 3.00 10.64 12.73
N GLU A 13 3.20 11.85 13.22
CA GLU A 13 2.44 12.44 14.31
C GLU A 13 1.45 13.46 13.72
N VAL A 14 0.21 13.40 14.17
CA VAL A 14 -0.84 14.35 13.78
C VAL A 14 -1.46 15.00 15.02
N ASP A 15 -1.88 16.24 14.89
CA ASP A 15 -2.61 16.95 15.95
C ASP A 15 -4.10 16.58 15.97
N GLY A 16 -4.84 17.16 16.93
CA GLY A 16 -6.26 16.92 17.08
C GLY A 16 -7.14 17.40 15.89
N SER A 17 -6.58 18.15 14.96
CA SER A 17 -7.23 18.56 13.70
C SER A 17 -6.89 17.63 12.54
N GLY A 18 -5.98 16.66 12.73
CA GLY A 18 -5.47 15.76 11.69
C GLY A 18 -4.29 16.36 10.89
N LYS A 19 -3.76 17.52 11.29
CA LYS A 19 -2.61 18.12 10.64
C LYS A 19 -1.31 17.42 11.08
N VAL A 20 -0.41 17.19 10.14
CA VAL A 20 0.90 16.60 10.41
C VAL A 20 1.74 17.53 11.27
N VAL A 21 2.25 17.02 12.39
CA VAL A 21 3.15 17.69 13.33
C VAL A 21 4.60 17.28 13.07
N SER A 22 4.84 15.97 12.92
CA SER A 22 6.17 15.44 12.67
C SER A 22 6.14 14.18 11.82
N ILE A 23 7.28 13.90 11.15
CA ILE A 23 7.53 12.67 10.40
C ILE A 23 8.94 12.22 10.71
N GLU A 24 9.07 10.96 11.10
CA GLU A 24 10.36 10.36 11.47
C GLU A 24 10.51 8.98 10.84
N GLU A 25 11.67 8.68 10.26
CA GLU A 25 12.00 7.35 9.76
C GLU A 25 12.58 6.49 10.88
N LYS A 26 11.95 5.36 11.15
CA LYS A 26 12.38 4.37 12.16
C LYS A 26 12.88 5.00 13.46
N PRO A 27 12.04 5.79 14.13
CA PRO A 27 12.45 6.52 15.33
C PRO A 27 12.75 5.56 16.48
N THR A 28 13.81 5.81 17.22
CA THR A 28 14.13 5.02 18.44
C THR A 28 13.07 5.24 19.54
N ASN A 29 12.49 6.44 19.60
CA ASN A 29 11.42 6.80 20.54
C ASN A 29 10.27 7.42 19.75
N PRO A 30 9.38 6.61 19.19
CA PRO A 30 8.28 7.11 18.36
C PRO A 30 7.30 7.96 19.18
N ARG A 31 6.88 9.10 18.63
CA ARG A 31 5.89 10.02 19.25
C ARG A 31 4.47 9.61 18.97
N SER A 32 4.27 8.69 18.05
CA SER A 32 2.98 8.19 17.60
C SER A 32 3.10 6.70 17.26
N ASN A 33 1.99 5.99 17.25
CA ASN A 33 1.91 4.61 16.74
C ASN A 33 1.40 4.55 15.30
N LEU A 34 1.35 5.68 14.59
CA LEU A 34 0.88 5.76 13.21
C LEU A 34 2.03 5.51 12.23
N ALA A 35 2.18 4.26 11.81
CA ALA A 35 3.09 3.90 10.72
C ALA A 35 2.57 4.42 9.38
N ILE A 36 3.49 4.76 8.48
CA ILE A 36 3.21 5.21 7.12
C ILE A 36 3.40 4.02 6.17
N PRO A 37 2.31 3.33 5.74
CA PRO A 37 2.39 2.29 4.72
C PRO A 37 2.88 2.84 3.38
N GLY A 38 3.44 1.98 2.54
CA GLY A 38 3.96 2.33 1.21
C GLY A 38 2.89 2.66 0.17
N LEU A 39 1.90 3.47 0.52
CA LEU A 39 0.83 3.92 -0.39
C LEU A 39 0.83 5.45 -0.44
N TYR A 40 1.40 5.99 -1.52
CA TYR A 40 1.62 7.43 -1.69
C TYR A 40 1.01 7.91 -2.99
N VAL A 41 0.47 9.14 -2.96
CA VAL A 41 0.01 9.86 -4.14
C VAL A 41 0.68 11.23 -4.16
N TYR A 42 1.41 11.53 -5.21
CA TYR A 42 2.17 12.77 -5.38
C TYR A 42 1.77 13.49 -6.66
N ASP A 43 1.97 14.79 -6.67
CA ASP A 43 2.04 15.56 -7.90
C ASP A 43 3.39 15.35 -8.62
N ASN A 44 3.54 15.92 -9.81
CA ASN A 44 4.73 15.73 -10.63
C ASN A 44 6.01 16.31 -10.03
N SER A 45 5.92 17.21 -9.04
CA SER A 45 7.11 17.77 -8.38
C SER A 45 7.89 16.73 -7.58
N VAL A 46 7.31 15.59 -7.29
CA VAL A 46 7.99 14.47 -6.62
C VAL A 46 9.23 14.00 -7.37
N VAL A 47 9.25 14.09 -8.69
CA VAL A 47 10.40 13.66 -9.52
C VAL A 47 11.64 14.50 -9.19
N GLU A 48 11.47 15.83 -9.13
CA GLU A 48 12.55 16.75 -8.79
C GLU A 48 12.97 16.63 -7.32
N ILE A 49 12.00 16.48 -6.43
CA ILE A 49 12.26 16.28 -5.00
C ILE A 49 13.07 15.00 -4.79
N ALA A 50 12.66 13.88 -5.37
CA ALA A 50 13.35 12.61 -5.24
C ALA A 50 14.76 12.63 -5.84
N ALA A 51 14.94 13.31 -6.99
CA ALA A 51 16.25 13.48 -7.62
C ALA A 51 17.23 14.34 -6.80
N ALA A 52 16.71 15.22 -5.94
CA ALA A 52 17.51 16.11 -5.10
C ALA A 52 17.83 15.53 -3.72
N LEU A 53 17.29 14.34 -3.37
CA LEU A 53 17.56 13.73 -2.07
C LEU A 53 19.03 13.36 -1.90
N ALA A 54 19.52 13.53 -0.68
CA ALA A 54 20.81 13.01 -0.23
C ALA A 54 20.57 11.83 0.73
N PRO A 55 21.50 10.85 0.80
CA PRO A 55 21.42 9.77 1.76
C PRO A 55 21.30 10.28 3.20
N GLY A 56 20.34 9.71 3.94
CA GLY A 56 20.12 10.02 5.34
C GLY A 56 21.21 9.45 6.25
N ARG A 57 20.99 9.49 7.58
CA ARG A 57 21.95 9.00 8.59
C ARG A 57 22.31 7.51 8.43
N ARG A 58 21.43 6.73 7.81
CA ARG A 58 21.63 5.30 7.54
C ARG A 58 22.37 5.02 6.23
N GLY A 59 22.72 6.06 5.46
CA GLY A 59 23.37 5.94 4.16
C GLY A 59 22.40 5.55 3.03
N GLU A 60 21.09 5.58 3.28
CA GLU A 60 20.03 5.26 2.34
C GLU A 60 19.19 6.50 1.97
N LEU A 61 18.59 6.51 0.79
CA LEU A 61 17.57 7.49 0.43
C LEU A 61 16.25 7.05 1.10
N GLU A 62 15.64 7.95 1.87
CA GLU A 62 14.44 7.65 2.63
C GLU A 62 13.21 8.34 2.03
N ILE A 63 12.13 7.59 1.86
CA ILE A 63 10.86 8.17 1.35
C ILE A 63 10.29 9.21 2.32
N THR A 64 10.58 9.09 3.60
CA THR A 64 10.18 10.07 4.62
C THR A 64 10.80 11.45 4.38
N ASP A 65 11.95 11.54 3.70
CA ASP A 65 12.54 12.82 3.32
C ASP A 65 11.75 13.51 2.21
N VAL A 66 11.16 12.74 1.28
CA VAL A 66 10.19 13.29 0.32
C VAL A 66 8.98 13.86 1.06
N HIS A 67 8.40 13.09 1.99
CA HIS A 67 7.26 13.56 2.79
C HIS A 67 7.57 14.81 3.59
N ARG A 68 8.80 14.92 4.11
CA ARG A 68 9.26 16.11 4.86
C ARG A 68 9.26 17.36 3.99
N VAL A 69 9.70 17.28 2.73
CA VAL A 69 9.63 18.39 1.79
C VAL A 69 8.19 18.85 1.56
N TYR A 70 7.25 17.91 1.38
CA TYR A 70 5.82 18.26 1.26
C TYR A 70 5.25 18.83 2.55
N HIS A 71 5.66 18.33 3.71
CA HIS A 71 5.27 18.87 5.00
C HIS A 71 5.73 20.32 5.19
N GLU A 72 6.99 20.63 4.88
CA GLU A 72 7.54 21.99 4.93
C GLU A 72 6.82 22.97 3.99
N ARG A 73 6.34 22.47 2.85
CA ARG A 73 5.51 23.22 1.90
C ARG A 73 4.04 23.35 2.33
N ASN A 74 3.64 22.79 3.46
CA ASN A 74 2.24 22.65 3.88
C ASN A 74 1.33 21.97 2.83
N ALA A 75 1.88 21.03 2.07
CA ALA A 75 1.23 20.30 0.98
C ALA A 75 1.09 18.80 1.28
N LEU A 76 1.35 18.37 2.52
CA LEU A 76 1.21 16.98 2.94
C LEU A 76 -0.15 16.75 3.62
N ASN A 77 -0.86 15.75 3.13
CA ASN A 77 -2.10 15.25 3.73
C ASN A 77 -1.92 13.81 4.20
N VAL A 78 -2.57 13.45 5.28
CA VAL A 78 -2.58 12.10 5.84
C VAL A 78 -4.01 11.55 5.82
N VAL A 79 -4.13 10.32 5.36
CA VAL A 79 -5.39 9.56 5.38
C VAL A 79 -5.22 8.38 6.34
N HIS A 80 -6.03 8.32 7.39
CA HIS A 80 -6.04 7.19 8.30
C HIS A 80 -6.69 5.98 7.65
N LEU A 81 -5.98 4.86 7.62
CA LEU A 81 -6.55 3.59 7.21
C LEU A 81 -7.43 3.02 8.33
N GLY A 82 -8.71 2.82 8.01
CA GLY A 82 -9.69 2.37 8.99
C GLY A 82 -9.53 0.89 9.38
N ARG A 83 -10.30 0.46 10.38
CA ARG A 83 -10.27 -0.92 10.93
C ARG A 83 -10.61 -2.03 9.93
N GLY A 84 -11.23 -1.69 8.80
CA GLY A 84 -11.53 -2.65 7.72
C GLY A 84 -10.35 -2.94 6.79
N ILE A 85 -9.22 -2.27 6.97
CA ILE A 85 -8.01 -2.44 6.17
C ILE A 85 -6.99 -3.23 7.00
N ALA A 86 -6.42 -4.28 6.41
CA ALA A 86 -5.28 -4.99 6.96
C ALA A 86 -4.03 -4.58 6.16
N TRP A 87 -3.10 -3.92 6.83
CA TRP A 87 -1.76 -3.68 6.29
C TRP A 87 -0.80 -4.71 6.87
N LEU A 88 -0.09 -5.41 6.00
CA LEU A 88 0.85 -6.46 6.36
C LEU A 88 2.22 -6.11 5.75
N ASP A 89 3.21 -5.94 6.60
CA ASP A 89 4.60 -5.83 6.17
C ASP A 89 5.12 -7.21 5.70
N THR A 90 6.01 -7.22 4.73
CA THR A 90 6.62 -8.44 4.17
C THR A 90 8.14 -8.36 4.16
N GLY A 91 8.73 -7.48 4.97
CA GLY A 91 10.15 -7.19 5.01
C GLY A 91 11.01 -8.26 5.68
N THR A 92 10.40 -9.25 6.34
CA THR A 92 11.11 -10.40 6.94
C THR A 92 10.47 -11.71 6.50
N PRO A 93 11.23 -12.84 6.54
CA PRO A 93 10.65 -14.15 6.23
C PRO A 93 9.41 -14.50 7.09
N GLU A 94 9.42 -14.12 8.34
CA GLU A 94 8.31 -14.32 9.28
C GLU A 94 7.08 -13.51 8.88
N SER A 95 7.24 -12.19 8.68
CA SER A 95 6.13 -11.32 8.28
C SER A 95 5.56 -11.68 6.89
N LEU A 96 6.40 -12.19 5.97
CA LEU A 96 5.94 -12.71 4.69
C LEU A 96 5.09 -13.98 4.86
N LEU A 97 5.46 -14.88 5.77
CA LEU A 97 4.69 -16.08 6.08
C LEU A 97 3.34 -15.71 6.71
N ASP A 98 3.32 -14.77 7.64
CA ASP A 98 2.10 -14.30 8.29
C ASP A 98 1.15 -13.65 7.27
N ALA A 99 1.67 -12.79 6.39
CA ALA A 99 0.89 -12.17 5.32
C ALA A 99 0.31 -13.22 4.36
N SER A 100 1.13 -14.21 3.95
CA SER A 100 0.69 -15.30 3.08
C SER A 100 -0.41 -16.14 3.73
N THR A 101 -0.28 -16.45 5.01
CA THR A 101 -1.25 -17.21 5.79
C THR A 101 -2.57 -16.44 5.93
N PHE A 102 -2.49 -15.14 6.21
CA PHE A 102 -3.66 -14.28 6.32
C PHE A 102 -4.43 -14.22 5.00
N ILE A 103 -3.73 -13.92 3.88
CA ILE A 103 -4.34 -13.85 2.55
C ILE A 103 -4.96 -15.20 2.17
N HIS A 104 -4.24 -16.31 2.38
CA HIS A 104 -4.75 -17.65 2.10
C HIS A 104 -6.05 -17.93 2.87
N ALA A 105 -6.10 -17.57 4.15
CA ALA A 105 -7.30 -17.80 4.98
C ALA A 105 -8.51 -17.01 4.46
N ILE A 106 -8.31 -15.74 4.08
CA ILE A 106 -9.38 -14.89 3.53
C ILE A 106 -9.85 -15.42 2.17
N GLU A 107 -8.94 -15.67 1.23
CA GLU A 107 -9.28 -16.20 -0.09
C GLU A 107 -9.99 -17.54 -0.02
N LYS A 108 -9.49 -18.45 0.80
CA LYS A 108 -10.11 -19.78 1.00
C LYS A 108 -11.52 -19.67 1.58
N ARG A 109 -11.75 -18.71 2.49
CA ARG A 109 -13.06 -18.54 3.12
C ARG A 109 -14.07 -17.85 2.22
N GLN A 110 -13.65 -16.83 1.50
CA GLN A 110 -14.54 -16.00 0.68
C GLN A 110 -14.68 -16.50 -0.76
N GLY A 111 -13.72 -17.29 -1.25
CA GLY A 111 -13.67 -17.70 -2.66
C GLY A 111 -13.29 -16.57 -3.62
N LEU A 112 -12.81 -15.45 -3.09
CA LEU A 112 -12.36 -14.29 -3.86
C LEU A 112 -10.84 -14.22 -3.87
N LYS A 113 -10.27 -13.54 -4.87
CA LYS A 113 -8.83 -13.26 -4.93
C LYS A 113 -8.54 -11.85 -4.43
N ILE A 114 -7.54 -11.73 -3.56
CA ILE A 114 -7.04 -10.43 -3.11
C ILE A 114 -6.04 -9.90 -4.15
N GLY A 115 -6.24 -8.65 -4.59
CA GLY A 115 -5.36 -8.01 -5.56
C GLY A 115 -5.50 -8.57 -6.99
N CYS A 116 -6.65 -9.13 -7.35
CA CYS A 116 -6.95 -9.55 -8.72
C CYS A 116 -7.16 -8.31 -9.61
N LEU A 117 -6.13 -7.94 -10.37
CA LEU A 117 -6.16 -6.74 -11.21
C LEU A 117 -7.21 -6.82 -12.30
N GLU A 118 -7.41 -8.00 -12.88
CA GLU A 118 -8.41 -8.25 -13.91
C GLU A 118 -9.82 -8.02 -13.37
N GLU A 119 -10.13 -8.52 -12.16
CA GLU A 119 -11.42 -8.31 -11.51
C GLU A 119 -11.68 -6.83 -11.23
N VAL A 120 -10.67 -6.13 -10.68
CA VAL A 120 -10.76 -4.68 -10.42
C VAL A 120 -11.00 -3.92 -11.73
N ALA A 121 -10.25 -4.24 -12.79
CA ALA A 121 -10.37 -3.58 -14.07
C ALA A 121 -11.75 -3.79 -14.72
N LEU A 122 -12.34 -4.98 -14.57
CA LEU A 122 -13.69 -5.29 -15.04
C LEU A 122 -14.74 -4.49 -14.24
N HIS A 123 -14.69 -4.55 -12.91
CA HIS A 123 -15.67 -3.90 -12.04
C HIS A 123 -15.61 -2.37 -12.08
N GLN A 124 -14.40 -1.80 -12.30
CA GLN A 124 -14.21 -0.36 -12.45
C GLN A 124 -14.50 0.15 -13.88
N GLY A 125 -14.82 -0.75 -14.82
CA GLY A 125 -15.07 -0.40 -16.21
C GLY A 125 -13.82 0.04 -16.98
N PHE A 126 -12.61 -0.27 -16.47
CA PHE A 126 -11.36 -0.02 -17.19
C PHE A 126 -11.17 -0.97 -18.37
N LEU A 127 -11.81 -2.14 -18.33
CA LEU A 127 -11.90 -3.09 -19.42
C LEU A 127 -13.37 -3.35 -19.75
N THR A 128 -13.67 -3.41 -21.05
CA THR A 128 -14.95 -3.97 -21.51
C THR A 128 -14.99 -5.48 -21.27
N PRO A 129 -16.16 -6.12 -21.17
CA PRO A 129 -16.26 -7.58 -21.01
C PRO A 129 -15.50 -8.36 -22.11
N ASP A 130 -15.48 -7.86 -23.36
CA ASP A 130 -14.75 -8.51 -24.46
C ASP A 130 -13.24 -8.35 -24.31
N ALA A 131 -12.74 -7.17 -23.95
CA ALA A 131 -11.33 -6.95 -23.65
C ALA A 131 -10.88 -7.78 -22.43
N TYR A 132 -11.73 -7.91 -21.42
CA TYR A 132 -11.50 -8.78 -20.28
C TYR A 132 -11.36 -10.26 -20.70
N ARG A 133 -12.30 -10.78 -21.49
CA ARG A 133 -12.24 -12.16 -22.02
C ARG A 133 -10.92 -12.42 -22.76
N ALA A 134 -10.53 -11.47 -23.62
CA ALA A 134 -9.28 -11.59 -24.37
C ALA A 134 -8.05 -11.60 -23.43
N SER A 135 -8.03 -10.73 -22.43
CA SER A 135 -6.95 -10.66 -21.42
C SER A 135 -6.85 -11.97 -20.64
N VAL A 136 -7.96 -12.48 -20.12
CA VAL A 136 -8.00 -13.72 -19.33
C VAL A 136 -7.62 -14.94 -20.19
N ALA A 137 -8.04 -14.98 -21.46
CA ALA A 137 -7.67 -16.07 -22.38
C ALA A 137 -6.15 -16.14 -22.65
N ALA A 138 -5.44 -15.03 -22.53
CA ALA A 138 -4.00 -14.96 -22.69
C ALA A 138 -3.21 -15.43 -21.43
N LEU A 139 -3.86 -15.57 -20.29
CA LEU A 139 -3.23 -16.08 -19.09
C LEU A 139 -2.88 -17.57 -19.23
N PRO A 140 -1.76 -18.03 -18.65
CA PRO A 140 -1.44 -19.44 -18.58
C PRO A 140 -2.49 -20.22 -17.79
N ALA A 141 -2.71 -21.48 -18.14
CA ALA A 141 -3.62 -22.36 -17.41
C ALA A 141 -3.21 -22.45 -15.93
N SER A 142 -4.09 -22.02 -15.04
CA SER A 142 -3.82 -21.94 -13.61
C SER A 142 -5.14 -21.77 -12.82
N PRO A 143 -5.15 -22.03 -11.49
CA PRO A 143 -6.29 -21.72 -10.64
C PRO A 143 -6.67 -20.23 -10.67
N TYR A 144 -5.72 -19.32 -10.89
CA TYR A 144 -5.98 -17.90 -11.04
C TYR A 144 -6.79 -17.60 -12.29
N ARG A 145 -6.37 -18.16 -13.44
CA ARG A 145 -7.15 -18.02 -14.70
C ARG A 145 -8.57 -18.58 -14.54
N THR A 146 -8.71 -19.77 -13.93
CA THR A 146 -10.03 -20.37 -13.69
C THR A 146 -10.92 -19.45 -12.85
N TYR A 147 -10.34 -18.80 -11.83
CA TYR A 147 -11.05 -17.79 -11.05
C TYR A 147 -11.50 -16.61 -11.91
N CYS A 148 -10.62 -16.03 -12.71
CA CYS A 148 -10.97 -14.92 -13.60
C CYS A 148 -12.07 -15.31 -14.60
N GLU A 149 -12.01 -16.53 -15.17
CA GLU A 149 -13.05 -17.04 -16.08
C GLU A 149 -14.42 -17.13 -15.39
N SER A 150 -14.48 -17.49 -14.10
CA SER A 150 -15.72 -17.61 -13.33
C SER A 150 -16.44 -16.27 -13.12
N LEU A 151 -15.72 -15.16 -13.09
CA LEU A 151 -16.31 -13.83 -12.89
C LEU A 151 -17.21 -13.40 -14.05
N LEU A 152 -16.98 -13.93 -15.25
CA LEU A 152 -17.81 -13.64 -16.44
C LEU A 152 -19.23 -14.22 -16.37
N HIS A 153 -19.48 -15.13 -15.43
CA HIS A 153 -20.82 -15.71 -15.23
C HIS A 153 -21.72 -14.84 -14.34
N HIS A 154 -21.15 -13.79 -13.74
CA HIS A 154 -21.84 -12.89 -12.81
C HIS A 154 -21.98 -11.44 -13.32
N VAL A 155 -21.60 -11.19 -14.60
CA VAL A 155 -21.67 -9.88 -15.26
C VAL A 155 -22.74 -9.87 -16.34
#